data_9a9592e9d41cbb9fd817cb2b479736d8
#
_entry.id   9a9592e9d41cbb9fd817cb2b479736d8
#
_cell.length_a   1.000
_cell.length_b   1.000
_cell.length_c   1.000
_cell.angle_alpha   90.00
_cell.angle_beta   90.00
_cell.angle_gamma   90.00
#
_symmetry.space_group_name_H-M   'P 1'
#
loop_
_entity.id
_entity.type
_entity.pdbx_description
1 polymer ?
#
loop_
_entity_poly.entity_id
_entity_poly.type
_entity_poly.pdbx_seq_one_letter_code
_entity_poly.pdbx_strand_id
1 'polypeptide(L)'
;MKKIPYCRITCDGNELRYIKEVLDCGWLTTAGKTQELERRFAEMVGARYALAVNSCTAALHLAAEAMGIGRGDRVFVPTMTFTATAEVLRYLGADPVLLDVEYGTNLLTPAILEAAAMRYPEVKAVMMVHYGGQAAQMDTEDGHEGLLEVCHRHGLGVIEDAAHTFPARRNGRTVGSLGDVTCFSFYANKTITTGEGGMLVTNDEAIARRVKVMRLHGINRDIWDRFTAVKPSWEYDVVAPGFKYNMPDLNAAVGLAQLERAEEFRQGRERCARRYLANLTGLPGLDLPVLQVRPEDHAWHIFPIVLRPEASLTRNRCIELLAERGIGTSVHYKPLHRMSYYQQTYELGAERFPNAERTWQGCLSLPLFPTLTDDEVDYVCAAVGDCLKAAVCGSVG
;
A
#
# COMPACT_ATOMS: atom_id res chain seq x y z
N MET A 1 24.23 22.80 -5.66
CA MET A 1 23.24 21.98 -6.40
C MET A 1 22.06 21.72 -5.46
N LYS A 2 20.82 21.96 -5.88
CA LYS A 2 19.62 21.69 -5.08
C LYS A 2 19.49 20.17 -4.91
N LYS A 3 19.28 19.69 -3.69
CA LYS A 3 19.13 18.25 -3.40
C LYS A 3 17.69 17.99 -2.99
N ILE A 4 16.93 17.29 -3.84
CA ILE A 4 15.53 16.92 -3.63
C ILE A 4 15.48 15.40 -3.42
N PRO A 5 15.26 14.90 -2.19
CA PRO A 5 15.15 13.47 -1.94
C PRO A 5 13.87 12.92 -2.54
N TYR A 6 13.82 11.61 -2.81
CA TYR A 6 12.61 10.93 -3.28
C TYR A 6 11.43 11.08 -2.31
N CYS A 7 11.69 10.99 -1.01
CA CYS A 7 10.72 11.23 0.05
C CYS A 7 11.37 11.96 1.23
N ARG A 8 10.54 12.64 2.01
CA ARG A 8 10.91 13.26 3.29
C ARG A 8 9.79 13.05 4.28
N ILE A 9 10.15 12.55 5.47
CA ILE A 9 9.23 12.36 6.57
C ILE A 9 9.09 13.70 7.30
N THR A 10 7.88 14.00 7.76
CA THR A 10 7.55 15.17 8.57
C THR A 10 7.11 14.69 9.95
N CYS A 11 7.88 15.05 10.99
CA CYS A 11 7.64 14.71 12.39
C CYS A 11 7.85 15.97 13.26
N ASP A 12 7.03 16.97 13.02
CA ASP A 12 7.06 18.28 13.68
C ASP A 12 5.74 18.61 14.42
N GLY A 13 4.94 17.57 14.69
CA GLY A 13 3.70 17.64 15.44
C GLY A 13 3.85 17.18 16.90
N ASN A 14 2.93 16.34 17.33
CA ASN A 14 2.84 15.84 18.72
C ASN A 14 3.70 14.60 18.99
N GLU A 15 4.54 14.14 18.05
CA GLU A 15 5.28 12.87 18.15
C GLU A 15 6.12 12.80 19.43
N LEU A 16 6.94 13.82 19.69
CA LEU A 16 7.81 13.85 20.88
C LEU A 16 6.99 13.91 22.19
N ARG A 17 5.87 14.61 22.19
CA ARG A 17 4.98 14.68 23.35
C ARG A 17 4.40 13.31 23.67
N TYR A 18 3.85 12.62 22.67
CA TYR A 18 3.23 11.31 22.88
C TYR A 18 4.25 10.22 23.22
N ILE A 19 5.46 10.27 22.62
CA ILE A 19 6.58 9.39 23.03
C ILE A 19 6.94 9.64 24.48
N LYS A 20 7.04 10.91 24.92
CA LYS A 20 7.34 11.25 26.31
C LYS A 20 6.30 10.69 27.28
N GLU A 21 5.00 10.78 26.95
CA GLU A 21 3.93 10.21 27.76
C GLU A 21 4.10 8.68 27.94
N VAL A 22 4.51 7.97 26.89
CA VAL A 22 4.80 6.51 26.96
C VAL A 22 6.00 6.23 27.86
N LEU A 23 7.07 7.01 27.75
CA LEU A 23 8.28 6.85 28.57
C LEU A 23 8.00 7.16 30.04
N ASP A 24 7.24 8.21 30.32
CA ASP A 24 6.84 8.58 31.68
C ASP A 24 5.94 7.52 32.34
N CYS A 25 5.08 6.89 31.57
CA CYS A 25 4.24 5.77 32.01
C CYS A 25 5.04 4.48 32.29
N GLY A 26 6.20 4.33 31.68
CA GLY A 26 7.08 3.16 31.83
C GLY A 26 6.58 1.88 31.15
N TRP A 27 5.50 1.95 30.34
CA TRP A 27 4.96 0.81 29.61
C TRP A 27 5.16 0.96 28.11
N LEU A 28 6.17 0.30 27.56
CA LEU A 28 6.65 0.53 26.19
C LEU A 28 5.99 -0.37 25.11
N THR A 29 5.47 -1.54 25.51
CA THR A 29 4.84 -2.50 24.62
C THR A 29 3.34 -2.19 24.43
N THR A 30 2.62 -3.02 23.70
CA THR A 30 1.19 -2.82 23.38
C THR A 30 0.35 -2.51 24.62
N ALA A 31 -0.29 -1.34 24.67
CA ALA A 31 -1.15 -0.89 25.74
C ALA A 31 -2.09 0.25 25.27
N GLY A 32 -2.25 1.29 26.07
CA GLY A 32 -3.23 2.36 25.87
C GLY A 32 -3.05 3.16 24.59
N LYS A 33 -1.81 3.48 24.16
CA LYS A 33 -1.57 4.22 22.91
C LYS A 33 -1.94 3.38 21.70
N THR A 34 -1.62 2.10 21.72
CA THR A 34 -2.01 1.18 20.65
C THR A 34 -3.53 1.05 20.55
N GLN A 35 -4.22 0.87 21.68
CA GLN A 35 -5.69 0.80 21.71
C GLN A 35 -6.34 2.12 21.21
N GLU A 36 -5.79 3.26 21.59
CA GLU A 36 -6.29 4.55 21.12
C GLU A 36 -6.06 4.74 19.62
N LEU A 37 -4.91 4.34 19.10
CA LEU A 37 -4.63 4.38 17.67
C LEU A 37 -5.60 3.48 16.89
N GLU A 38 -5.83 2.25 17.35
CA GLU A 38 -6.80 1.31 16.78
C GLU A 38 -8.21 1.93 16.72
N ARG A 39 -8.69 2.48 17.82
CA ARG A 39 -10.02 3.11 17.89
C ARG A 39 -10.15 4.30 16.94
N ARG A 40 -9.21 5.26 16.98
CA ARG A 40 -9.25 6.45 16.11
C ARG A 40 -9.11 6.09 14.63
N PHE A 41 -8.28 5.09 14.33
CA PHE A 41 -8.10 4.64 12.94
C PHE A 41 -9.37 3.97 12.42
N ALA A 42 -10.01 3.10 13.21
CA ALA A 42 -11.28 2.47 12.87
C ALA A 42 -12.37 3.52 12.58
N GLU A 43 -12.49 4.53 13.43
CA GLU A 43 -13.44 5.66 13.25
C GLU A 43 -13.16 6.42 11.95
N MET A 44 -11.89 6.68 11.65
CA MET A 44 -11.49 7.45 10.46
C MET A 44 -11.78 6.74 9.15
N VAL A 45 -11.62 5.40 9.10
CA VAL A 45 -11.88 4.60 7.91
C VAL A 45 -13.29 4.01 7.86
N GLY A 46 -14.08 4.16 8.94
CA GLY A 46 -15.45 3.65 9.02
C GLY A 46 -15.54 2.14 9.18
N ALA A 47 -14.52 1.51 9.79
CA ALA A 47 -14.49 0.08 10.10
C ALA A 47 -14.92 -0.18 11.55
N ARG A 48 -15.43 -1.39 11.84
CA ARG A 48 -15.81 -1.80 13.20
C ARG A 48 -14.60 -2.17 14.05
N TYR A 49 -13.58 -2.76 13.44
CA TYR A 49 -12.38 -3.25 14.14
C TYR A 49 -11.13 -2.79 13.40
N ALA A 50 -10.16 -2.31 14.16
CA ALA A 50 -8.80 -2.06 13.71
C ALA A 50 -7.81 -2.73 14.68
N LEU A 51 -6.77 -3.35 14.15
CA LEU A 51 -5.77 -4.09 14.91
C LEU A 51 -4.38 -3.66 14.43
N ALA A 52 -3.66 -2.96 15.30
CA ALA A 52 -2.33 -2.47 15.02
C ALA A 52 -1.30 -3.61 15.08
N VAL A 53 -0.43 -3.63 14.09
CA VAL A 53 0.63 -4.63 13.94
C VAL A 53 1.96 -3.96 13.57
N ASN A 54 3.05 -4.73 13.66
CA ASN A 54 4.40 -4.20 13.45
C ASN A 54 4.78 -3.93 11.97
N SER A 55 3.95 -4.34 11.02
CA SER A 55 4.14 -4.05 9.59
C SER A 55 2.87 -4.37 8.79
N CYS A 56 2.72 -3.79 7.59
CA CYS A 56 1.67 -4.21 6.65
C CYS A 56 1.83 -5.66 6.22
N THR A 57 3.06 -6.16 6.09
CA THR A 57 3.33 -7.58 5.81
C THR A 57 2.71 -8.48 6.87
N ALA A 58 2.85 -8.12 8.15
CA ALA A 58 2.19 -8.82 9.25
C ALA A 58 0.66 -8.73 9.17
N ALA A 59 0.11 -7.57 8.77
CA ALA A 59 -1.32 -7.41 8.55
C ALA A 59 -1.85 -8.35 7.45
N LEU A 60 -1.19 -8.36 6.28
CA LEU A 60 -1.55 -9.23 5.15
C LEU A 60 -1.45 -10.72 5.51
N HIS A 61 -0.39 -11.11 6.25
CA HIS A 61 -0.20 -12.49 6.70
C HIS A 61 -1.31 -12.92 7.67
N LEU A 62 -1.64 -12.08 8.65
CA LEU A 62 -2.73 -12.33 9.59
C LEU A 62 -4.10 -12.34 8.91
N ALA A 63 -4.33 -11.47 7.92
CA ALA A 63 -5.55 -11.46 7.13
C ALA A 63 -5.76 -12.80 6.40
N ALA A 64 -4.75 -13.25 5.67
CA ALA A 64 -4.79 -14.52 4.96
C ALA A 64 -4.99 -15.71 5.94
N GLU A 65 -4.27 -15.73 7.05
CA GLU A 65 -4.40 -16.76 8.09
C GLU A 65 -5.81 -16.77 8.71
N ALA A 66 -6.34 -15.59 9.07
CA ALA A 66 -7.66 -15.49 9.71
C ALA A 66 -8.81 -15.86 8.75
N MET A 67 -8.62 -15.71 7.45
CA MET A 67 -9.55 -16.15 6.41
C MET A 67 -9.39 -17.64 6.05
N GLY A 68 -8.53 -18.38 6.77
CA GLY A 68 -8.35 -19.81 6.58
C GLY A 68 -7.58 -20.18 5.31
N ILE A 69 -6.79 -19.26 4.77
CA ILE A 69 -5.89 -19.55 3.64
C ILE A 69 -4.68 -20.33 4.17
N GLY A 70 -4.36 -21.44 3.53
CA GLY A 70 -3.30 -22.34 3.98
C GLY A 70 -2.74 -23.21 2.86
N ARG A 71 -2.07 -24.28 3.26
CA ARG A 71 -1.37 -25.20 2.36
C ARG A 71 -2.27 -25.72 1.23
N GLY A 72 -1.84 -25.50 -0.02
CA GLY A 72 -2.52 -25.97 -1.22
C GLY A 72 -3.62 -25.04 -1.73
N ASP A 73 -3.96 -23.99 -0.99
CA ASP A 73 -4.89 -22.98 -1.47
C ASP A 73 -4.20 -22.06 -2.50
N ARG A 74 -5.03 -21.44 -3.35
CA ARG A 74 -4.58 -20.48 -4.35
C ARG A 74 -5.29 -19.15 -4.14
N VAL A 75 -4.57 -18.03 -4.40
CA VAL A 75 -5.07 -16.67 -4.21
C VAL A 75 -4.65 -15.81 -5.40
N PHE A 76 -5.59 -15.06 -5.98
CA PHE A 76 -5.27 -14.08 -7.02
C PHE A 76 -4.49 -12.90 -6.45
N VAL A 77 -3.42 -12.50 -7.15
CA VAL A 77 -2.57 -11.36 -6.77
C VAL A 77 -2.17 -10.58 -8.03
N PRO A 78 -2.31 -9.25 -8.09
CA PRO A 78 -1.78 -8.49 -9.22
C PRO A 78 -0.25 -8.58 -9.24
N THR A 79 0.31 -8.73 -10.42
CA THR A 79 1.78 -8.85 -10.58
C THR A 79 2.52 -7.53 -10.31
N MET A 80 1.83 -6.37 -10.47
CA MET A 80 2.36 -5.04 -10.23
C MET A 80 2.11 -4.63 -8.77
N THR A 81 2.89 -5.19 -7.87
CA THR A 81 2.80 -4.95 -6.41
C THR A 81 4.15 -5.08 -5.73
N PHE A 82 4.22 -4.70 -4.45
CA PHE A 82 5.33 -5.06 -3.59
C PHE A 82 5.28 -6.54 -3.24
N THR A 83 6.43 -7.18 -3.06
CA THR A 83 6.55 -8.63 -2.90
C THR A 83 5.74 -9.19 -1.72
N ALA A 84 5.57 -8.41 -0.63
CA ALA A 84 4.82 -8.83 0.55
C ALA A 84 3.42 -9.35 0.24
N THR A 85 2.71 -8.74 -0.73
CA THR A 85 1.36 -9.14 -1.12
C THR A 85 1.27 -10.61 -1.54
N ALA A 86 2.31 -11.14 -2.17
CA ALA A 86 2.38 -12.56 -2.59
C ALA A 86 3.17 -13.44 -1.62
N GLU A 87 4.21 -12.90 -0.97
CA GLU A 87 5.07 -13.66 -0.07
C GLU A 87 4.33 -14.23 1.13
N VAL A 88 3.40 -13.46 1.71
CA VAL A 88 2.63 -13.89 2.88
C VAL A 88 1.82 -15.17 2.61
N LEU A 89 1.38 -15.37 1.38
CA LEU A 89 0.73 -16.61 0.96
C LEU A 89 1.70 -17.80 1.02
N ARG A 90 2.95 -17.57 0.58
CA ARG A 90 4.00 -18.61 0.62
C ARG A 90 4.34 -19.01 2.06
N TYR A 91 4.27 -18.08 3.02
CA TYR A 91 4.48 -18.40 4.45
C TYR A 91 3.42 -19.37 4.97
N LEU A 92 2.19 -19.31 4.44
CA LEU A 92 1.08 -20.21 4.79
C LEU A 92 1.06 -21.50 3.94
N GLY A 93 1.95 -21.62 2.95
CA GLY A 93 1.97 -22.75 2.02
C GLY A 93 0.91 -22.67 0.91
N ALA A 94 0.29 -21.50 0.74
CA ALA A 94 -0.61 -21.19 -0.37
C ALA A 94 0.17 -20.67 -1.59
N ASP A 95 -0.44 -20.69 -2.77
CA ASP A 95 0.16 -20.28 -4.04
C ASP A 95 -0.51 -19.01 -4.61
N PRO A 96 0.26 -17.95 -4.92
CA PRO A 96 -0.28 -16.81 -5.65
C PRO A 96 -0.53 -17.18 -7.13
N VAL A 97 -1.70 -16.82 -7.64
CA VAL A 97 -2.02 -16.79 -9.06
C VAL A 97 -1.85 -15.35 -9.54
N LEU A 98 -0.73 -15.08 -10.22
CA LEU A 98 -0.43 -13.72 -10.65
C LEU A 98 -1.32 -13.29 -11.81
N LEU A 99 -1.88 -12.09 -11.69
CA LEU A 99 -2.74 -11.45 -12.69
C LEU A 99 -2.05 -10.22 -13.28
N ASP A 100 -2.35 -9.92 -14.53
CA ASP A 100 -1.97 -8.62 -15.13
C ASP A 100 -2.81 -7.50 -14.51
N VAL A 101 -2.49 -6.28 -14.85
CA VAL A 101 -3.15 -5.06 -14.37
C VAL A 101 -3.59 -4.20 -15.55
N GLU A 102 -4.44 -3.21 -15.31
CA GLU A 102 -4.76 -2.20 -16.31
C GLU A 102 -3.57 -1.25 -16.51
N TYR A 103 -3.23 -0.97 -17.77
CA TYR A 103 -2.17 -0.01 -18.08
C TYR A 103 -2.57 1.42 -17.67
N GLY A 104 -1.64 2.15 -17.08
CA GLY A 104 -1.82 3.54 -16.66
C GLY A 104 -2.34 3.67 -15.22
N THR A 105 -3.24 2.80 -14.76
CA THR A 105 -3.71 2.76 -13.36
C THR A 105 -2.90 1.78 -12.52
N ASN A 106 -2.40 0.70 -13.12
CA ASN A 106 -1.80 -0.47 -12.46
C ASN A 106 -2.73 -1.15 -11.44
N LEU A 107 -4.02 -0.99 -11.61
CA LEU A 107 -5.05 -1.62 -10.78
C LEU A 107 -5.56 -2.92 -11.42
N LEU A 108 -6.05 -3.82 -10.58
CA LEU A 108 -6.89 -4.93 -11.01
C LEU A 108 -8.26 -4.38 -11.42
N THR A 109 -8.81 -4.87 -12.52
CA THR A 109 -10.15 -4.50 -12.98
C THR A 109 -11.12 -5.68 -12.86
N PRO A 110 -12.44 -5.42 -12.80
CA PRO A 110 -13.45 -6.48 -12.79
C PRO A 110 -13.31 -7.45 -13.96
N ALA A 111 -13.01 -6.94 -15.16
CA ALA A 111 -12.83 -7.78 -16.35
C ALA A 111 -11.64 -8.74 -16.26
N ILE A 112 -10.51 -8.26 -15.71
CA ILE A 112 -9.32 -9.12 -15.50
C ILE A 112 -9.63 -10.19 -14.45
N LEU A 113 -10.31 -9.81 -13.35
CA LEU A 113 -10.65 -10.72 -12.27
C LEU A 113 -11.68 -11.77 -12.72
N GLU A 114 -12.72 -11.36 -13.45
CA GLU A 114 -13.74 -12.27 -14.02
C GLU A 114 -13.10 -13.33 -14.92
N ALA A 115 -12.27 -12.91 -15.88
CA ALA A 115 -11.58 -13.83 -16.77
C ALA A 115 -10.67 -14.82 -16.02
N ALA A 116 -10.02 -14.34 -14.94
CA ALA A 116 -9.19 -15.19 -14.10
C ALA A 116 -10.03 -16.18 -13.27
N ALA A 117 -11.14 -15.74 -12.66
CA ALA A 117 -12.01 -16.57 -11.85
C ALA A 117 -12.68 -17.69 -12.67
N MET A 118 -13.09 -17.38 -13.92
CA MET A 118 -13.58 -18.39 -14.84
C MET A 118 -12.52 -19.44 -15.22
N ARG A 119 -11.25 -19.02 -15.33
CA ARG A 119 -10.13 -19.91 -15.68
C ARG A 119 -9.63 -20.77 -14.52
N TYR A 120 -9.74 -20.27 -13.30
CA TYR A 120 -9.22 -20.88 -12.07
C TYR A 120 -10.30 -20.92 -10.99
N PRO A 121 -11.37 -21.71 -11.17
CA PRO A 121 -12.52 -21.73 -10.26
C PRO A 121 -12.21 -22.28 -8.86
N GLU A 122 -11.04 -22.90 -8.67
CA GLU A 122 -10.58 -23.42 -7.39
C GLU A 122 -9.93 -22.36 -6.48
N VAL A 123 -9.71 -21.13 -6.98
CA VAL A 123 -9.09 -20.05 -6.20
C VAL A 123 -10.04 -19.57 -5.11
N LYS A 124 -9.53 -19.39 -3.90
CA LYS A 124 -10.35 -19.05 -2.71
C LYS A 124 -10.53 -17.56 -2.48
N ALA A 125 -9.56 -16.76 -2.85
CA ALA A 125 -9.54 -15.35 -2.50
C ALA A 125 -8.79 -14.52 -3.54
N VAL A 126 -8.97 -13.21 -3.46
CA VAL A 126 -8.15 -12.23 -4.16
C VAL A 126 -7.50 -11.29 -3.13
N MET A 127 -6.20 -11.03 -3.31
CA MET A 127 -5.47 -10.00 -2.59
C MET A 127 -5.29 -8.81 -3.52
N MET A 128 -6.20 -7.86 -3.46
CA MET A 128 -6.21 -6.66 -4.31
C MET A 128 -5.23 -5.63 -3.82
N VAL A 129 -4.68 -4.84 -4.74
CA VAL A 129 -3.73 -3.77 -4.41
C VAL A 129 -4.30 -2.43 -4.88
N HIS A 130 -4.43 -1.49 -3.97
CA HIS A 130 -4.75 -0.10 -4.25
C HIS A 130 -3.45 0.65 -4.60
N TYR A 131 -3.08 0.63 -5.87
CA TYR A 131 -1.77 1.09 -6.33
C TYR A 131 -1.63 2.61 -6.30
N GLY A 132 -0.48 3.09 -5.87
CA GLY A 132 -0.05 4.49 -6.00
C GLY A 132 -0.75 5.49 -5.08
N GLY A 133 -1.83 5.11 -4.43
CA GLY A 133 -2.69 5.97 -3.61
C GLY A 133 -4.12 6.07 -4.15
N GLN A 134 -4.43 5.36 -5.22
CA GLN A 134 -5.75 5.30 -5.85
C GLN A 134 -6.48 4.02 -5.45
N ALA A 135 -7.73 4.15 -5.03
CA ALA A 135 -8.59 3.01 -4.74
C ALA A 135 -9.02 2.31 -6.04
N ALA A 136 -8.90 0.96 -6.07
CA ALA A 136 -9.50 0.16 -7.14
C ALA A 136 -11.03 0.30 -7.14
N GLN A 137 -11.67 -0.02 -8.26
CA GLN A 137 -13.12 -0.01 -8.38
C GLN A 137 -13.72 -1.19 -7.63
N MET A 138 -14.01 -1.00 -6.35
CA MET A 138 -14.54 -2.04 -5.49
C MET A 138 -16.04 -2.26 -5.74
N ASP A 139 -16.82 -1.19 -5.70
CA ASP A 139 -18.28 -1.23 -5.88
C ASP A 139 -18.67 -0.93 -7.34
N THR A 140 -19.92 -1.24 -7.71
CA THR A 140 -20.53 -0.82 -8.98
C THR A 140 -20.61 0.70 -9.06
N GLU A 141 -20.13 1.27 -10.17
CA GLU A 141 -20.07 2.70 -10.43
C GLU A 141 -20.59 3.01 -11.84
N ASP A 142 -21.49 3.99 -11.96
CA ASP A 142 -22.04 4.43 -13.25
C ASP A 142 -22.58 3.28 -14.15
N GLY A 143 -23.10 2.22 -13.51
CA GLY A 143 -23.59 1.02 -14.18
C GLY A 143 -22.49 0.02 -14.58
N HIS A 144 -21.24 0.29 -14.27
CA HIS A 144 -20.11 -0.62 -14.45
C HIS A 144 -19.87 -1.42 -13.17
N GLU A 145 -19.86 -2.75 -13.31
CA GLU A 145 -19.65 -3.70 -12.22
C GLU A 145 -18.30 -3.46 -11.53
N GLY A 146 -18.29 -3.55 -10.17
CA GLY A 146 -17.09 -3.47 -9.37
C GLY A 146 -16.45 -4.84 -9.10
N LEU A 147 -15.31 -4.82 -8.40
CA LEU A 147 -14.57 -6.03 -8.05
C LEU A 147 -15.30 -6.90 -7.04
N LEU A 148 -16.08 -6.29 -6.12
CA LEU A 148 -16.82 -7.03 -5.08
C LEU A 148 -17.94 -7.89 -5.67
N GLU A 149 -18.64 -7.42 -6.71
CA GLU A 149 -19.67 -8.20 -7.39
C GLU A 149 -19.07 -9.42 -8.08
N VAL A 150 -17.89 -9.28 -8.70
CA VAL A 150 -17.16 -10.42 -9.28
C VAL A 150 -16.75 -11.39 -8.18
N CYS A 151 -16.18 -10.90 -7.07
CA CYS A 151 -15.80 -11.75 -5.94
C CYS A 151 -16.99 -12.51 -5.37
N HIS A 152 -18.11 -11.83 -5.16
CA HIS A 152 -19.34 -12.44 -4.65
C HIS A 152 -19.87 -13.55 -5.59
N ARG A 153 -19.88 -13.30 -6.90
CA ARG A 153 -20.33 -14.27 -7.91
C ARG A 153 -19.50 -15.55 -7.90
N HIS A 154 -18.19 -15.42 -7.68
CA HIS A 154 -17.26 -16.55 -7.67
C HIS A 154 -16.91 -17.08 -6.28
N GLY A 155 -17.53 -16.55 -5.21
CA GLY A 155 -17.27 -16.97 -3.83
C GLY A 155 -15.84 -16.69 -3.35
N LEU A 156 -15.22 -15.61 -3.86
CA LEU A 156 -13.86 -15.22 -3.51
C LEU A 156 -13.85 -14.36 -2.24
N GLY A 157 -13.02 -14.71 -1.26
CA GLY A 157 -12.68 -13.82 -0.17
C GLY A 157 -11.85 -12.63 -0.65
N VAL A 158 -11.96 -11.47 0.03
CA VAL A 158 -11.36 -10.20 -0.41
C VAL A 158 -10.42 -9.64 0.64
N ILE A 159 -9.12 -9.62 0.32
CA ILE A 159 -8.09 -8.94 1.10
C ILE A 159 -7.61 -7.73 0.30
N GLU A 160 -7.66 -6.53 0.91
CA GLU A 160 -7.20 -5.30 0.31
C GLU A 160 -5.81 -4.94 0.84
N ASP A 161 -4.80 -4.91 -0.04
CA ASP A 161 -3.51 -4.30 0.23
C ASP A 161 -3.62 -2.79 -0.02
N ALA A 162 -3.88 -2.05 1.03
CA ALA A 162 -4.02 -0.60 1.04
C ALA A 162 -2.73 0.11 1.52
N ALA A 163 -1.57 -0.54 1.38
CA ALA A 163 -0.29 0.02 1.82
C ALA A 163 0.05 1.39 1.20
N HIS A 164 -0.60 1.77 0.09
CA HIS A 164 -0.43 3.05 -0.59
C HIS A 164 -1.61 4.01 -0.42
N THR A 165 -2.70 3.59 0.23
CA THR A 165 -4.02 4.23 0.05
C THR A 165 -4.61 4.76 1.35
N PHE A 166 -3.80 5.50 2.12
CA PHE A 166 -4.32 6.16 3.31
C PHE A 166 -3.84 7.63 3.38
N PRO A 167 -4.78 8.57 3.64
CA PRO A 167 -6.23 8.43 3.50
C PRO A 167 -6.64 8.56 2.02
N ALA A 168 -7.48 7.66 1.53
CA ALA A 168 -8.06 7.72 0.20
C ALA A 168 -9.53 7.38 0.23
N ARG A 169 -10.28 7.85 -0.79
CA ARG A 169 -11.72 7.62 -0.93
C ARG A 169 -12.06 7.19 -2.36
N ARG A 170 -13.17 6.51 -2.48
CA ARG A 170 -13.85 6.29 -3.75
C ARG A 170 -15.35 6.36 -3.51
N ASN A 171 -16.08 7.12 -4.32
CA ASN A 171 -17.53 7.34 -4.18
C ASN A 171 -17.97 7.75 -2.76
N GLY A 172 -17.18 8.61 -2.11
CA GLY A 172 -17.46 9.09 -0.75
C GLY A 172 -17.15 8.09 0.37
N ARG A 173 -16.77 6.84 0.06
CA ARG A 173 -16.36 5.82 1.04
C ARG A 173 -14.85 5.84 1.21
N THR A 174 -14.39 5.79 2.44
CA THR A 174 -12.95 5.69 2.76
C THR A 174 -12.48 4.24 2.56
N VAL A 175 -11.31 4.06 1.93
CA VAL A 175 -10.65 2.74 1.88
C VAL A 175 -10.45 2.21 3.29
N GLY A 176 -10.80 0.95 3.53
CA GLY A 176 -10.75 0.30 4.84
C GLY A 176 -12.09 -0.26 5.32
N SER A 177 -13.17 -0.04 4.56
CA SER A 177 -14.49 -0.56 4.93
C SER A 177 -15.20 -1.28 3.79
N LEU A 178 -14.46 -1.74 2.76
CA LEU A 178 -15.02 -2.23 1.52
C LEU A 178 -15.01 -3.75 1.42
N GLY A 179 -13.84 -4.38 1.47
CA GLY A 179 -13.68 -5.83 1.41
C GLY A 179 -13.82 -6.51 2.78
N ASP A 180 -13.45 -7.79 2.88
CA ASP A 180 -13.49 -8.54 4.13
C ASP A 180 -12.44 -8.05 5.12
N VAL A 181 -11.23 -7.76 4.60
CA VAL A 181 -10.08 -7.27 5.38
C VAL A 181 -9.28 -6.29 4.57
N THR A 182 -8.92 -5.15 5.17
CA THR A 182 -8.02 -4.16 4.56
C THR A 182 -6.76 -3.99 5.40
N CYS A 183 -5.59 -3.95 4.75
CA CYS A 183 -4.28 -3.88 5.38
C CYS A 183 -3.55 -2.60 4.98
N PHE A 184 -3.16 -1.79 5.96
CA PHE A 184 -2.46 -0.52 5.78
C PHE A 184 -1.01 -0.59 6.26
N SER A 185 -0.15 0.24 5.66
CA SER A 185 1.26 0.36 6.02
C SER A 185 1.54 1.72 6.67
N PHE A 186 2.29 1.66 7.75
CA PHE A 186 2.88 2.83 8.42
C PHE A 186 4.41 2.80 8.34
N TYR A 187 4.95 2.20 7.24
CA TYR A 187 6.37 2.25 6.94
C TYR A 187 6.84 3.69 6.75
N ALA A 188 8.13 3.92 6.94
CA ALA A 188 8.73 5.27 7.01
C ALA A 188 8.33 6.23 5.88
N ASN A 189 8.15 5.75 4.63
CA ASN A 189 7.84 6.62 3.49
C ASN A 189 6.34 6.79 3.20
N LYS A 190 5.44 6.20 4.00
CA LYS A 190 3.99 6.26 3.78
C LYS A 190 3.43 7.64 4.14
N THR A 191 2.16 7.89 3.81
CA THR A 191 1.50 9.18 4.07
C THR A 191 1.54 9.53 5.55
N ILE A 192 1.28 8.54 6.41
CA ILE A 192 1.57 8.59 7.85
C ILE A 192 2.51 7.45 8.21
N THR A 193 3.33 7.63 9.23
CA THR A 193 4.34 6.64 9.61
C THR A 193 4.42 6.41 11.12
N THR A 194 4.83 5.20 11.48
CA THR A 194 5.28 4.84 12.84
C THR A 194 6.75 4.39 12.84
N GLY A 195 7.50 4.70 11.75
CA GLY A 195 8.79 4.11 11.43
C GLY A 195 8.60 2.74 10.78
N GLU A 196 8.20 1.77 11.55
CA GLU A 196 7.67 0.47 11.14
C GLU A 196 6.29 0.29 11.79
N GLY A 197 5.32 -0.24 11.04
CA GLY A 197 3.98 -0.51 11.51
C GLY A 197 3.00 -0.83 10.40
N GLY A 198 1.82 -1.27 10.82
CA GLY A 198 0.67 -1.52 9.95
C GLY A 198 -0.61 -1.56 10.75
N MET A 199 -1.72 -1.59 10.03
CA MET A 199 -3.06 -1.74 10.59
C MET A 199 -3.85 -2.72 9.74
N LEU A 200 -4.51 -3.67 10.39
CA LEU A 200 -5.53 -4.49 9.77
C LEU A 200 -6.88 -3.99 10.23
N VAL A 201 -7.81 -3.78 9.31
CA VAL A 201 -9.19 -3.41 9.63
C VAL A 201 -10.17 -4.40 9.00
N THR A 202 -11.28 -4.62 9.68
CA THR A 202 -12.36 -5.51 9.23
C THR A 202 -13.68 -5.17 9.90
N ASN A 203 -14.78 -5.57 9.28
CA ASN A 203 -16.11 -5.53 9.89
C ASN A 203 -16.54 -6.89 10.44
N ASP A 204 -15.76 -7.95 10.19
CA ASP A 204 -16.01 -9.30 10.69
C ASP A 204 -15.38 -9.51 12.07
N GLU A 205 -16.22 -9.83 13.05
CA GLU A 205 -15.80 -10.03 14.44
C GLU A 205 -14.95 -11.32 14.61
N ALA A 206 -15.20 -12.36 13.82
CA ALA A 206 -14.45 -13.61 13.92
C ALA A 206 -13.01 -13.41 13.43
N ILE A 207 -12.84 -12.68 12.30
CA ILE A 207 -11.52 -12.28 11.79
C ILE A 207 -10.80 -11.41 12.83
N ALA A 208 -11.48 -10.38 13.36
CA ALA A 208 -10.87 -9.49 14.35
C ALA A 208 -10.39 -10.24 15.61
N ARG A 209 -11.20 -11.16 16.13
CA ARG A 209 -10.83 -12.01 17.28
C ARG A 209 -9.64 -12.92 16.95
N ARG A 210 -9.64 -13.55 15.76
CA ARG A 210 -8.53 -14.40 15.33
C ARG A 210 -7.24 -13.63 15.25
N VAL A 211 -7.23 -12.47 14.57
CA VAL A 211 -6.07 -11.59 14.42
C VAL A 211 -5.55 -11.11 15.79
N LYS A 212 -6.45 -10.73 16.72
CA LYS A 212 -6.07 -10.32 18.08
C LYS A 212 -5.27 -11.38 18.81
N VAL A 213 -5.68 -12.63 18.69
CA VAL A 213 -4.99 -13.79 19.29
C VAL A 213 -3.69 -14.09 18.55
N MET A 214 -3.74 -14.17 17.22
CA MET A 214 -2.60 -14.62 16.41
C MET A 214 -1.46 -13.61 16.34
N ARG A 215 -1.73 -12.30 16.44
CA ARG A 215 -0.67 -11.27 16.45
C ARG A 215 0.23 -11.33 17.68
N LEU A 216 -0.17 -12.10 18.73
CA LEU A 216 0.57 -12.23 19.99
C LEU A 216 0.63 -13.70 20.44
N HIS A 217 1.44 -14.50 19.75
CA HIS A 217 1.78 -15.89 20.11
C HIS A 217 0.59 -16.86 20.20
N GLY A 218 -0.59 -16.54 19.68
CA GLY A 218 -1.77 -17.37 19.85
C GLY A 218 -2.32 -17.38 21.29
N ILE A 219 -1.99 -16.38 22.07
CA ILE A 219 -2.42 -16.26 23.48
C ILE A 219 -3.83 -15.70 23.53
N ASN A 220 -4.72 -16.40 24.27
CA ASN A 220 -6.15 -16.07 24.38
C ASN A 220 -6.46 -14.87 25.31
N ARG A 221 -5.46 -14.27 25.93
CA ARG A 221 -5.60 -13.16 26.86
C ARG A 221 -4.66 -12.01 26.51
N ASP A 222 -5.19 -10.78 26.58
CA ASP A 222 -4.40 -9.56 26.36
C ASP A 222 -3.34 -9.38 27.45
N ILE A 223 -2.12 -9.00 27.06
CA ILE A 223 -1.02 -8.80 28.03
C ILE A 223 -1.35 -7.68 29.01
N TRP A 224 -1.97 -6.59 28.53
CA TRP A 224 -2.37 -5.45 29.34
C TRP A 224 -3.38 -5.88 30.41
N ASP A 225 -4.36 -6.70 30.07
CA ASP A 225 -5.39 -7.19 31.01
C ASP A 225 -4.81 -8.05 32.13
N ARG A 226 -3.62 -8.68 31.92
CA ARG A 226 -2.96 -9.47 32.98
C ARG A 226 -2.52 -8.62 34.17
N PHE A 227 -2.16 -7.36 33.92
CA PHE A 227 -1.58 -6.48 34.94
C PHE A 227 -2.55 -5.42 35.45
N THR A 228 -3.59 -5.08 34.67
CA THR A 228 -4.52 -3.97 34.96
C THR A 228 -5.93 -4.41 35.31
N ALA A 229 -6.31 -5.69 35.12
CA ALA A 229 -7.62 -6.19 35.48
C ALA A 229 -7.86 -6.15 36.99
N VAL A 230 -9.12 -5.92 37.42
CA VAL A 230 -9.56 -5.88 38.81
C VAL A 230 -9.20 -7.17 39.57
N LYS A 231 -9.12 -8.31 38.88
CA LYS A 231 -8.56 -9.57 39.39
C LYS A 231 -7.40 -9.98 38.50
N PRO A 232 -6.16 -9.56 38.79
CA PRO A 232 -4.97 -10.00 38.07
C PRO A 232 -4.88 -11.53 38.13
N SER A 233 -4.74 -12.17 36.95
CA SER A 233 -4.50 -13.61 36.86
C SER A 233 -3.34 -13.81 35.90
N TRP A 234 -2.35 -14.59 36.32
CA TRP A 234 -1.22 -15.01 35.48
C TRP A 234 -1.65 -16.06 34.44
N GLU A 235 -2.82 -16.68 34.64
CA GLU A 235 -3.30 -17.79 33.82
C GLU A 235 -3.66 -17.33 32.40
N TYR A 236 -3.08 -17.98 31.40
CA TYR A 236 -3.35 -17.83 29.98
C TYR A 236 -3.10 -19.16 29.27
N ASP A 237 -3.68 -19.29 28.09
CA ASP A 237 -3.48 -20.47 27.24
C ASP A 237 -3.02 -20.04 25.84
N VAL A 238 -2.23 -20.91 25.20
CA VAL A 238 -1.83 -20.80 23.80
C VAL A 238 -2.76 -21.66 22.97
N VAL A 239 -3.76 -21.03 22.34
CA VAL A 239 -4.82 -21.73 21.61
C VAL A 239 -4.47 -22.00 20.14
N ALA A 240 -3.39 -21.44 19.65
CA ALA A 240 -2.86 -21.65 18.31
C ALA A 240 -1.39 -21.22 18.23
N PRO A 241 -0.60 -21.71 17.23
CA PRO A 241 0.77 -21.27 17.00
C PRO A 241 0.77 -19.87 16.36
N GLY A 242 0.64 -18.83 17.18
CA GLY A 242 0.58 -17.44 16.72
C GLY A 242 1.94 -16.82 16.48
N PHE A 243 1.92 -15.54 16.09
CA PHE A 243 3.08 -14.77 15.68
C PHE A 243 3.44 -13.67 16.69
N LYS A 244 4.58 -13.04 16.56
CA LYS A 244 4.98 -11.87 17.35
C LYS A 244 4.89 -10.62 16.47
N TYR A 245 3.67 -10.12 16.23
CA TYR A 245 3.36 -9.06 15.28
C TYR A 245 2.68 -7.83 15.90
N ASN A 246 2.51 -7.80 17.20
CA ASN A 246 1.90 -6.68 17.91
C ASN A 246 2.72 -5.38 17.75
N MET A 247 2.05 -4.23 17.68
CA MET A 247 2.67 -2.91 17.68
C MET A 247 2.95 -2.45 19.13
N PRO A 248 4.14 -1.94 19.44
CA PRO A 248 4.42 -1.32 20.75
C PRO A 248 3.84 0.10 20.84
N ASP A 249 3.55 0.57 22.07
CA ASP A 249 3.01 1.91 22.33
C ASP A 249 3.93 3.04 21.89
N LEU A 250 5.24 2.82 21.84
CA LEU A 250 6.19 3.80 21.28
C LEU A 250 5.89 4.11 19.81
N ASN A 251 5.65 3.09 19.00
CA ASN A 251 5.27 3.26 17.59
C ASN A 251 3.86 3.84 17.46
N ALA A 252 2.92 3.36 18.30
CA ALA A 252 1.55 3.88 18.32
C ALA A 252 1.47 5.36 18.72
N ALA A 253 2.35 5.82 19.61
CA ALA A 253 2.46 7.23 19.97
C ALA A 253 2.83 8.13 18.78
N VAL A 254 3.79 7.69 17.97
CA VAL A 254 4.11 8.36 16.69
C VAL A 254 2.90 8.30 15.75
N GLY A 255 2.28 7.13 15.61
CA GLY A 255 1.11 6.93 14.76
C GLY A 255 -0.07 7.83 15.09
N LEU A 256 -0.35 8.05 16.38
CA LEU A 256 -1.40 8.97 16.83
C LEU A 256 -1.13 10.42 16.40
N ALA A 257 0.10 10.90 16.57
CA ALA A 257 0.48 12.25 16.15
C ALA A 257 0.40 12.41 14.62
N GLN A 258 0.83 11.40 13.88
CA GLN A 258 0.75 11.38 12.42
C GLN A 258 -0.71 11.31 11.93
N LEU A 259 -1.56 10.54 12.62
CA LEU A 259 -2.98 10.40 12.28
C LEU A 259 -3.73 11.73 12.41
N GLU A 260 -3.39 12.57 13.40
CA GLU A 260 -3.94 13.92 13.58
C GLU A 260 -3.72 14.82 12.36
N ARG A 261 -2.68 14.54 11.56
CA ARG A 261 -2.27 15.36 10.41
C ARG A 261 -2.43 14.63 9.07
N ALA A 262 -3.07 13.46 9.05
CA ALA A 262 -3.16 12.63 7.86
C ALA A 262 -3.76 13.37 6.65
N GLU A 263 -4.81 14.16 6.87
CA GLU A 263 -5.45 14.95 5.80
C GLU A 263 -4.57 16.12 5.33
N GLU A 264 -3.86 16.80 6.24
CA GLU A 264 -2.87 17.83 5.89
C GLU A 264 -1.78 17.27 4.99
N PHE A 265 -1.25 16.08 5.33
CA PHE A 265 -0.23 15.41 4.52
C PHE A 265 -0.76 14.98 3.16
N ARG A 266 -1.99 14.49 3.08
CA ARG A 266 -2.65 14.18 1.81
C ARG A 266 -2.79 15.42 0.94
N GLN A 267 -3.28 16.54 1.50
CA GLN A 267 -3.45 17.80 0.77
C GLN A 267 -2.11 18.36 0.27
N GLY A 268 -1.04 18.28 1.07
CA GLY A 268 0.30 18.67 0.64
C GLY A 268 0.79 17.85 -0.56
N ARG A 269 0.55 16.54 -0.56
CA ARG A 269 0.87 15.64 -1.68
C ARG A 269 -0.02 15.92 -2.90
N GLU A 270 -1.30 16.15 -2.71
CA GLU A 270 -2.25 16.52 -3.77
C GLU A 270 -1.81 17.80 -4.48
N ARG A 271 -1.43 18.85 -3.73
CA ARG A 271 -0.91 20.11 -4.30
C ARG A 271 0.28 19.85 -5.23
N CYS A 272 1.25 19.07 -4.79
CA CYS A 272 2.41 18.70 -5.61
C CYS A 272 2.00 17.90 -6.86
N ALA A 273 1.12 16.92 -6.68
CA ALA A 273 0.66 16.07 -7.77
C ALA A 273 -0.11 16.86 -8.85
N ARG A 274 -1.01 17.77 -8.45
CA ARG A 274 -1.70 18.68 -9.38
C ARG A 274 -0.71 19.54 -10.16
N ARG A 275 0.36 20.02 -9.52
CA ARG A 275 1.39 20.81 -10.19
C ARG A 275 2.22 19.96 -11.17
N TYR A 276 2.58 18.72 -10.80
CA TYR A 276 3.19 17.77 -11.74
C TYR A 276 2.30 17.51 -12.96
N LEU A 277 1.01 17.21 -12.73
CA LEU A 277 0.05 17.00 -13.83
C LEU A 277 0.01 18.21 -14.76
N ALA A 278 -0.11 19.43 -14.21
CA ALA A 278 -0.17 20.65 -15.01
C ALA A 278 1.11 20.87 -15.85
N ASN A 279 2.29 20.66 -15.26
CA ASN A 279 3.56 21.01 -15.89
C ASN A 279 4.09 19.90 -16.83
N LEU A 280 3.69 18.64 -16.62
CA LEU A 280 4.18 17.51 -17.43
C LEU A 280 3.20 17.08 -18.52
N THR A 281 1.93 17.54 -18.48
CA THR A 281 0.92 17.20 -19.50
C THR A 281 1.38 17.67 -20.87
N GLY A 282 1.29 16.77 -21.85
CA GLY A 282 1.66 17.06 -23.25
C GLY A 282 3.14 16.91 -23.57
N LEU A 283 3.99 16.53 -22.61
CA LEU A 283 5.39 16.22 -22.93
C LEU A 283 5.48 14.98 -23.82
N PRO A 284 6.13 15.05 -24.99
CA PRO A 284 6.27 13.90 -25.88
C PRO A 284 7.04 12.75 -25.22
N GLY A 285 6.60 11.52 -25.45
CA GLY A 285 7.28 10.33 -24.91
C GLY A 285 7.03 10.05 -23.43
N LEU A 286 6.06 10.72 -22.80
CA LEU A 286 5.74 10.57 -21.38
C LEU A 286 4.25 10.22 -21.17
N ASP A 287 3.99 9.19 -20.39
CA ASP A 287 2.67 8.90 -19.85
C ASP A 287 2.62 9.30 -18.37
N LEU A 288 1.56 10.00 -17.98
CA LEU A 288 1.24 10.38 -16.62
C LEU A 288 0.27 9.36 -15.99
N PRO A 289 0.15 9.31 -14.65
CA PRO A 289 -0.79 8.41 -14.01
C PRO A 289 -2.23 8.70 -14.46
N VAL A 290 -2.96 7.63 -14.80
CA VAL A 290 -4.39 7.70 -15.13
C VAL A 290 -5.19 7.71 -13.84
N LEU A 291 -6.04 8.71 -13.66
CA LEU A 291 -6.87 8.84 -12.47
C LEU A 291 -8.28 8.28 -12.73
N GLN A 292 -8.70 7.35 -11.90
CA GLN A 292 -10.07 6.84 -11.85
C GLN A 292 -10.88 7.42 -10.68
N VAL A 293 -10.24 8.18 -9.81
CA VAL A 293 -10.85 8.92 -8.70
C VAL A 293 -10.52 10.40 -8.82
N ARG A 294 -11.28 11.25 -8.16
CA ARG A 294 -10.96 12.68 -8.11
C ARG A 294 -9.63 12.89 -7.39
N PRO A 295 -8.83 13.89 -7.76
CA PRO A 295 -7.54 14.17 -7.12
C PRO A 295 -7.61 14.32 -5.59
N GLU A 296 -8.69 14.89 -5.07
CA GLU A 296 -8.96 15.04 -3.63
C GLU A 296 -9.30 13.72 -2.91
N ASP A 297 -9.68 12.69 -3.64
CA ASP A 297 -9.96 11.35 -3.10
C ASP A 297 -8.76 10.41 -3.16
N HIS A 298 -7.67 10.85 -3.83
CA HIS A 298 -6.44 10.10 -3.99
C HIS A 298 -5.47 10.36 -2.82
N ALA A 299 -4.81 9.34 -2.28
CA ALA A 299 -3.81 9.50 -1.21
C ALA A 299 -2.47 10.08 -1.69
N TRP A 300 -2.20 10.03 -2.99
CA TRP A 300 -0.96 10.51 -3.61
C TRP A 300 0.30 9.98 -2.91
N HIS A 301 0.34 8.67 -2.69
CA HIS A 301 1.52 8.06 -2.07
C HIS A 301 2.76 8.17 -2.96
N ILE A 302 2.60 7.92 -4.26
CA ILE A 302 3.64 8.07 -5.28
C ILE A 302 3.10 8.86 -6.47
N PHE A 303 4.01 9.46 -7.25
CA PHE A 303 3.73 10.05 -8.56
C PHE A 303 4.51 9.29 -9.63
N PRO A 304 3.96 8.18 -10.16
CA PRO A 304 4.62 7.38 -11.18
C PRO A 304 4.43 8.04 -12.55
N ILE A 305 5.50 8.08 -13.33
CA ILE A 305 5.48 8.40 -14.76
C ILE A 305 6.02 7.22 -15.55
N VAL A 306 5.64 7.10 -16.82
CA VAL A 306 6.14 6.05 -17.71
C VAL A 306 6.74 6.66 -18.95
N LEU A 307 8.01 6.42 -19.18
CA LEU A 307 8.67 6.77 -20.43
C LEU A 307 8.21 5.80 -21.52
N ARG A 308 7.66 6.34 -22.61
CA ARG A 308 7.28 5.55 -23.77
C ARG A 308 8.49 5.19 -24.62
N PRO A 309 8.45 4.12 -25.42
CA PRO A 309 9.55 3.74 -26.31
C PRO A 309 10.01 4.87 -27.24
N GLU A 310 9.08 5.75 -27.67
CA GLU A 310 9.35 6.89 -28.54
C GLU A 310 10.13 8.02 -27.86
N ALA A 311 10.29 7.98 -26.54
CA ALA A 311 11.08 8.98 -25.80
C ALA A 311 12.57 8.94 -26.16
N SER A 312 13.04 7.93 -26.88
CA SER A 312 14.48 7.73 -27.21
C SER A 312 15.40 7.76 -25.99
N LEU A 313 14.82 7.58 -24.80
CA LEU A 313 15.48 7.64 -23.50
C LEU A 313 15.02 6.46 -22.64
N THR A 314 15.96 5.64 -22.18
CA THR A 314 15.61 4.55 -21.27
C THR A 314 15.32 5.09 -19.86
N ARG A 315 14.42 4.42 -19.11
CA ARG A 315 14.16 4.74 -17.71
C ARG A 315 15.45 4.86 -16.88
N ASN A 316 16.37 3.91 -17.02
CA ASN A 316 17.59 3.90 -16.22
C ASN A 316 18.44 5.15 -16.52
N ARG A 317 18.59 5.52 -17.80
CA ARG A 317 19.32 6.75 -18.17
C ARG A 317 18.63 8.02 -17.66
N CYS A 318 17.29 8.04 -17.67
CA CYS A 318 16.52 9.14 -17.07
C CYS A 318 16.81 9.27 -15.55
N ILE A 319 16.80 8.16 -14.82
CA ILE A 319 17.12 8.12 -13.38
C ILE A 319 18.52 8.68 -13.12
N GLU A 320 19.53 8.29 -13.91
CA GLU A 320 20.90 8.79 -13.80
C GLU A 320 20.97 10.31 -14.02
N LEU A 321 20.36 10.82 -15.11
CA LEU A 321 20.33 12.24 -15.43
C LEU A 321 19.61 13.08 -14.37
N LEU A 322 18.54 12.55 -13.76
CA LEU A 322 17.85 13.21 -12.64
C LEU A 322 18.72 13.20 -11.38
N ALA A 323 19.40 12.09 -11.10
CA ALA A 323 20.33 11.99 -9.96
C ALA A 323 21.53 12.96 -10.10
N GLU A 324 22.08 13.13 -11.31
CA GLU A 324 23.12 14.14 -11.62
C GLU A 324 22.65 15.58 -11.30
N ARG A 325 21.34 15.84 -11.35
CA ARG A 325 20.69 17.11 -10.97
C ARG A 325 20.27 17.19 -9.50
N GLY A 326 20.61 16.17 -8.69
CA GLY A 326 20.27 16.08 -7.27
C GLY A 326 18.82 15.67 -6.99
N ILE A 327 18.12 15.08 -7.97
CA ILE A 327 16.74 14.63 -7.86
C ILE A 327 16.71 13.14 -7.59
N GLY A 328 16.19 12.74 -6.42
CA GLY A 328 15.97 11.35 -6.05
C GLY A 328 14.71 10.79 -6.70
N THR A 329 14.79 9.58 -7.24
CA THR A 329 13.66 8.87 -7.85
C THR A 329 13.57 7.44 -7.32
N SER A 330 12.47 6.75 -7.60
CA SER A 330 12.27 5.34 -7.25
C SER A 330 11.56 4.60 -8.40
N VAL A 331 11.40 3.29 -8.26
CA VAL A 331 10.67 2.46 -9.23
C VAL A 331 9.63 1.61 -8.50
N HIS A 332 8.36 1.78 -8.85
CA HIS A 332 7.23 1.02 -8.32
C HIS A 332 6.44 0.40 -9.47
N TYR A 333 6.59 -0.91 -9.71
CA TYR A 333 7.56 -1.85 -9.15
C TYR A 333 8.23 -2.66 -10.27
N LYS A 334 9.28 -3.45 -9.95
CA LYS A 334 9.63 -4.60 -10.78
C LYS A 334 8.51 -5.63 -10.58
N PRO A 335 7.77 -6.04 -11.62
CA PRO A 335 6.65 -6.96 -11.46
C PRO A 335 7.09 -8.30 -10.87
N LEU A 336 6.21 -8.93 -10.09
CA LEU A 336 6.53 -10.19 -9.42
C LEU A 336 6.94 -11.30 -10.39
N HIS A 337 6.26 -11.41 -11.55
CA HIS A 337 6.59 -12.41 -12.56
C HIS A 337 8.00 -12.26 -13.16
N ARG A 338 8.67 -11.11 -12.95
CA ARG A 338 10.07 -10.88 -13.33
C ARG A 338 11.07 -11.12 -12.20
N MET A 339 10.61 -11.43 -11.00
CA MET A 339 11.48 -11.73 -9.87
C MET A 339 11.89 -13.20 -9.88
N SER A 340 13.17 -13.47 -9.64
CA SER A 340 13.77 -14.80 -9.83
C SER A 340 13.03 -15.91 -9.11
N TYR A 341 12.60 -15.67 -7.86
CA TYR A 341 11.83 -16.64 -7.09
C TYR A 341 10.55 -17.07 -7.79
N TYR A 342 9.74 -16.09 -8.25
CA TYR A 342 8.45 -16.37 -8.89
C TYR A 342 8.62 -16.98 -10.29
N GLN A 343 9.64 -16.53 -11.05
CA GLN A 343 9.95 -17.12 -12.35
C GLN A 343 10.31 -18.59 -12.23
N GLN A 344 11.17 -18.94 -11.28
CA GLN A 344 11.63 -20.32 -11.07
C GLN A 344 10.54 -21.22 -10.50
N THR A 345 9.67 -20.66 -9.63
CA THR A 345 8.63 -21.43 -8.95
C THR A 345 7.39 -21.70 -9.84
N TYR A 346 7.03 -20.73 -10.70
CA TYR A 346 5.75 -20.76 -11.41
C TYR A 346 5.87 -20.74 -12.94
N GLU A 347 7.08 -20.77 -13.50
CA GLU A 347 7.37 -20.77 -14.95
C GLU A 347 6.57 -19.69 -15.71
N LEU A 348 6.64 -18.44 -15.24
CA LEU A 348 5.85 -17.32 -15.72
C LEU A 348 6.51 -16.66 -16.93
N GLY A 349 5.85 -16.68 -18.09
CA GLY A 349 6.24 -15.93 -19.27
C GLY A 349 5.74 -14.47 -19.22
N ALA A 350 6.55 -13.53 -19.72
CA ALA A 350 6.24 -12.11 -19.75
C ALA A 350 5.00 -11.79 -20.62
N GLU A 351 4.74 -12.61 -21.64
CA GLU A 351 3.59 -12.48 -22.55
C GLU A 351 2.23 -12.60 -21.87
N ARG A 352 2.21 -13.16 -20.67
CA ARG A 352 0.99 -13.26 -19.85
C ARG A 352 0.63 -11.94 -19.14
N PHE A 353 1.53 -10.96 -19.13
CA PHE A 353 1.42 -9.71 -18.35
C PHE A 353 1.75 -8.48 -19.21
N PRO A 354 1.12 -8.29 -20.37
CA PRO A 354 1.52 -7.27 -21.33
C PRO A 354 1.43 -5.84 -20.78
N ASN A 355 0.46 -5.54 -19.94
CA ASN A 355 0.30 -4.19 -19.36
C ASN A 355 1.34 -3.91 -18.26
N ALA A 356 1.59 -4.87 -17.37
CA ALA A 356 2.63 -4.77 -16.36
C ALA A 356 4.02 -4.66 -17.01
N GLU A 357 4.27 -5.41 -18.10
CA GLU A 357 5.49 -5.32 -18.87
C GLU A 357 5.69 -3.95 -19.50
N ARG A 358 4.65 -3.42 -20.13
CA ARG A 358 4.67 -2.08 -20.72
C ARG A 358 4.98 -1.01 -19.66
N THR A 359 4.33 -1.08 -18.50
CA THR A 359 4.62 -0.18 -17.36
C THR A 359 6.06 -0.35 -16.89
N TRP A 360 6.51 -1.58 -16.68
CA TRP A 360 7.86 -1.87 -16.16
C TRP A 360 8.99 -1.30 -17.00
N GLN A 361 8.85 -1.33 -18.32
CA GLN A 361 9.88 -0.86 -19.24
C GLN A 361 10.23 0.61 -19.03
N GLY A 362 9.24 1.45 -18.69
CA GLY A 362 9.40 2.90 -18.61
C GLY A 362 9.11 3.55 -17.25
N CYS A 363 8.59 2.81 -16.26
CA CYS A 363 8.10 3.43 -15.03
C CYS A 363 9.22 3.94 -14.11
N LEU A 364 9.05 5.15 -13.61
CA LEU A 364 9.78 5.72 -12.48
C LEU A 364 8.85 6.62 -11.66
N SER A 365 9.13 6.78 -10.37
CA SER A 365 8.36 7.65 -9.48
C SER A 365 9.16 8.89 -9.15
N LEU A 366 8.56 10.06 -9.35
CA LEU A 366 9.12 11.36 -9.03
C LEU A 366 9.04 11.65 -7.51
N PRO A 367 9.83 12.59 -6.98
CA PRO A 367 9.72 13.01 -5.58
C PRO A 367 8.31 13.45 -5.22
N LEU A 368 7.77 12.92 -4.12
CA LEU A 368 6.44 13.33 -3.65
C LEU A 368 6.35 13.19 -2.13
N PHE A 369 6.26 14.33 -1.43
CA PHE A 369 6.07 14.40 0.03
C PHE A 369 5.37 15.72 0.40
N PRO A 370 4.70 15.82 1.58
CA PRO A 370 3.83 16.95 1.90
C PRO A 370 4.50 18.32 1.85
N THR A 371 5.78 18.38 2.26
CA THR A 371 6.57 19.63 2.36
C THR A 371 7.38 19.97 1.12
N LEU A 372 7.20 19.23 0.01
CA LEU A 372 7.84 19.56 -1.28
C LEU A 372 7.28 20.90 -1.77
N THR A 373 8.15 21.88 -2.03
CA THR A 373 7.73 23.23 -2.45
C THR A 373 7.36 23.28 -3.94
N ASP A 374 6.59 24.28 -4.35
CA ASP A 374 6.21 24.49 -5.74
C ASP A 374 7.43 24.68 -6.63
N ASP A 375 8.43 25.46 -6.18
CA ASP A 375 9.70 25.63 -6.89
C ASP A 375 10.52 24.33 -7.02
N GLU A 376 10.37 23.41 -6.06
CA GLU A 376 11.00 22.09 -6.15
C GLU A 376 10.29 21.22 -7.17
N VAL A 377 8.96 21.24 -7.21
CA VAL A 377 8.17 20.55 -8.24
C VAL A 377 8.50 21.07 -9.63
N ASP A 378 8.56 22.40 -9.82
CA ASP A 378 8.90 23.03 -11.10
C ASP A 378 10.30 22.64 -11.57
N TYR A 379 11.26 22.64 -10.63
CA TYR A 379 12.63 22.20 -10.93
C TYR A 379 12.67 20.74 -11.39
N VAL A 380 11.92 19.85 -10.76
CA VAL A 380 11.80 18.44 -11.18
C VAL A 380 11.16 18.33 -12.57
N CYS A 381 10.08 19.08 -12.83
CA CYS A 381 9.41 19.09 -14.13
C CYS A 381 10.33 19.58 -15.25
N ALA A 382 11.06 20.66 -15.02
CA ALA A 382 12.03 21.18 -15.98
C ALA A 382 13.14 20.15 -16.27
N ALA A 383 13.67 19.49 -15.23
CA ALA A 383 14.66 18.44 -15.36
C ALA A 383 14.17 17.24 -16.19
N VAL A 384 12.92 16.80 -15.96
CA VAL A 384 12.29 15.72 -16.76
C VAL A 384 12.15 16.15 -18.22
N GLY A 385 11.67 17.38 -18.48
CA GLY A 385 11.56 17.92 -19.84
C GLY A 385 12.91 18.01 -20.57
N ASP A 386 13.96 18.42 -19.86
CA ASP A 386 15.33 18.48 -20.42
C ASP A 386 15.88 17.09 -20.75
N CYS A 387 15.63 16.09 -19.89
CA CYS A 387 16.04 14.71 -20.15
C CYS A 387 15.39 14.17 -21.44
N LEU A 388 14.10 14.46 -21.65
CA LEU A 388 13.38 14.04 -22.86
C LEU A 388 13.90 14.77 -24.12
N LYS A 389 14.22 16.09 -24.03
CA LYS A 389 14.75 16.86 -25.17
C LYS A 389 16.17 16.44 -25.56
N ALA A 390 17.04 16.20 -24.59
CA ALA A 390 18.42 15.78 -24.83
C ALA A 390 18.51 14.46 -25.61
N ALA A 391 17.55 13.55 -25.37
CA ALA A 391 17.46 12.27 -26.08
C ALA A 391 17.14 12.45 -27.59
N VAL A 392 16.30 13.45 -27.94
CA VAL A 392 15.91 13.72 -29.32
C VAL A 392 17.11 14.32 -30.10
N CYS A 393 17.93 15.17 -29.47
CA CYS A 393 19.11 15.79 -30.11
C CYS A 393 20.29 14.81 -30.31
N GLY A 394 20.39 13.76 -29.45
CA GLY A 394 21.47 12.77 -29.54
C GLY A 394 21.25 11.67 -30.58
N SER A 395 20.05 11.56 -31.16
CA SER A 395 19.73 10.56 -32.20
C SER A 395 19.93 11.05 -33.64
N VAL A 396 20.47 12.26 -33.85
CA VAL A 396 20.73 12.89 -35.17
C VAL A 396 22.24 13.02 -35.43
N GLY A 397 23.05 12.26 -34.69
CA GLY A 397 24.51 12.22 -34.90
C GLY A 397 25.01 10.88 -35.42
#